data_44b5336023c8eefbb50be88325a5a8b5
#
_entry.id   44b5336023c8eefbb50be88325a5a8b5
#
_cell.length_a   1.000
_cell.length_b   1.000
_cell.length_c   1.000
_cell.angle_alpha   90.00
_cell.angle_beta   90.00
_cell.angle_gamma   90.00
#
_symmetry.space_group_name_H-M   'P 1'
#
loop_
_entity.id
_entity.type
_entity.pdbx_description
1 polymer ?
#
loop_
_entity_poly.entity_id
_entity_poly.type
_entity_poly.pdbx_seq_one_letter_code
_entity_poly.pdbx_strand_id
1 'polypeptide(L)'
;MPVSTSPQKPQLSQQRQWLLQRFPTVEYFFGIFSPPRQLLICQDPTYCFFGPSPTLTEIDIMYGSFTSAKWLIPLIADVSLSCGLKEDVTKDQLQFTAMAIFSRYRWLKASEVMLFFFNFKAGFYERFYSYFDTQTIIRSVKTFIEERALAIAAHEREF
;
A
#
# COMPACT_ATOMS: atom_id res chain seq x y z
N MET A 1 -4.98 38.14 19.96
CA MET A 1 -5.39 37.42 20.19
C MET A 1 -5.21 36.28 19.89
N PRO A 2 -5.32 35.71 20.13
CA PRO A 2 -5.04 34.69 19.98
C PRO A 2 -5.28 33.84 19.36
N VAL A 3 -5.41 33.42 19.13
CA VAL A 3 -5.57 32.69 18.62
C VAL A 3 -5.54 31.62 18.43
N SER A 4 -5.87 31.17 18.35
CA SER A 4 -6.08 30.21 18.12
C SER A 4 -5.58 29.32 17.67
N THR A 5 -5.01 29.02 17.82
CA THR A 5 -4.43 28.03 17.39
C THR A 5 -5.20 27.00 17.24
N SER A 6 -5.33 26.46 16.43
CA SER A 6 -6.01 25.47 16.08
C SER A 6 -5.90 24.29 16.75
N PRO A 7 -6.75 23.89 17.44
CA PRO A 7 -6.67 22.68 18.19
C PRO A 7 -6.95 21.44 17.38
N GLN A 8 -7.30 21.58 16.16
CA GLN A 8 -7.64 20.40 15.45
C GLN A 8 -6.44 19.58 15.13
N LYS A 9 -5.27 20.15 15.14
CA LYS A 9 -4.10 19.44 14.73
C LYS A 9 -3.41 18.60 15.78
N PRO A 10 -3.68 18.76 17.08
CA PRO A 10 -2.95 17.94 18.05
C PRO A 10 -3.10 16.44 17.83
N GLN A 11 -4.30 15.99 17.46
CA GLN A 11 -4.53 14.57 17.28
C GLN A 11 -3.80 14.06 16.05
N LEU A 12 -3.85 14.76 14.95
CA LEU A 12 -3.12 14.40 13.74
C LEU A 12 -1.63 14.46 13.97
N SER A 13 -1.16 15.48 14.71
CA SER A 13 0.25 15.60 15.02
C SER A 13 0.74 14.46 15.88
N GLN A 14 -0.06 14.01 16.84
CA GLN A 14 0.30 12.89 17.70
C GLN A 14 0.41 11.61 16.90
N GLN A 15 -0.52 11.36 16.02
CA GLN A 15 -0.49 10.18 15.16
C GLN A 15 0.72 10.20 14.24
N ARG A 16 1.01 11.36 13.65
CA ARG A 16 2.19 11.51 12.80
C ARG A 16 3.47 11.27 13.59
N GLN A 17 3.57 11.83 14.79
CA GLN A 17 4.74 11.63 15.65
C GLN A 17 4.95 10.16 15.96
N TRP A 18 3.86 9.46 16.28
CA TRP A 18 3.92 8.04 16.57
C TRP A 18 4.42 7.24 15.37
N LEU A 19 3.91 7.55 14.18
CA LEU A 19 4.35 6.90 12.96
C LEU A 19 5.82 7.20 12.66
N LEU A 20 6.26 8.45 12.88
CA LEU A 20 7.65 8.82 12.63
C LEU A 20 8.60 8.18 13.64
N GLN A 21 8.14 7.88 14.84
CA GLN A 21 8.96 7.12 15.78
C GLN A 21 9.22 5.71 15.29
N ARG A 22 8.22 5.10 14.65
CA ARG A 22 8.37 3.74 14.13
C ARG A 22 9.05 3.73 12.77
N PHE A 23 8.86 4.75 11.96
CA PHE A 23 9.39 4.87 10.61
C PHE A 23 10.07 6.22 10.46
N PRO A 24 11.25 6.39 11.08
CA PRO A 24 11.86 7.72 11.24
C PRO A 24 12.31 8.37 9.94
N THR A 25 12.65 7.59 8.92
CA THR A 25 13.08 8.14 7.64
C THR A 25 12.39 7.41 6.51
N VAL A 26 12.34 8.05 5.34
CA VAL A 26 11.77 7.42 4.16
C VAL A 26 12.58 6.21 3.74
N GLU A 27 13.89 6.24 3.90
CA GLU A 27 14.76 5.10 3.58
C GLU A 27 14.45 3.91 4.48
N TYR A 28 14.23 4.17 5.76
CA TYR A 28 13.86 3.12 6.70
C TYR A 28 12.51 2.51 6.31
N PHE A 29 11.53 3.35 5.99
CA PHE A 29 10.22 2.90 5.56
C PHE A 29 10.32 2.05 4.29
N PHE A 30 11.06 2.52 3.30
CA PHE A 30 11.23 1.79 2.04
C PHE A 30 11.90 0.43 2.29
N GLY A 31 12.81 0.36 3.25
CA GLY A 31 13.47 -0.90 3.60
C GLY A 31 12.54 -1.91 4.26
N ILE A 32 11.68 -1.43 5.16
CA ILE A 32 10.72 -2.29 5.87
C ILE A 32 9.65 -2.83 4.89
N PHE A 33 9.12 -1.95 4.05
CA PHE A 33 8.04 -2.32 3.14
C PHE A 33 8.55 -2.48 1.70
N SER A 34 9.64 -3.22 1.54
CA SER A 34 10.23 -3.51 0.24
C SER A 34 9.73 -4.84 -0.30
N PRO A 35 9.82 -5.07 -1.63
CA PRO A 35 9.39 -6.35 -2.20
C PRO A 35 9.99 -7.58 -1.54
N PRO A 36 11.31 -7.63 -1.22
CA PRO A 36 11.87 -8.82 -0.57
C PRO A 36 11.28 -9.12 0.80
N ARG A 37 10.63 -8.15 1.44
CA ARG A 37 10.07 -8.34 2.77
C ARG A 37 8.60 -8.76 2.74
N GLN A 38 7.99 -8.90 1.56
CA GLN A 38 6.60 -9.30 1.47
C GLN A 38 6.33 -10.63 2.18
N LEU A 39 7.19 -11.60 1.96
CA LEU A 39 6.98 -12.91 2.56
C LEU A 39 6.92 -12.84 4.08
N LEU A 40 7.77 -12.02 4.68
CA LEU A 40 7.78 -11.85 6.13
C LEU A 40 6.54 -11.11 6.63
N ILE A 41 6.22 -9.98 6.01
CA ILE A 41 5.11 -9.14 6.45
C ILE A 41 3.77 -9.84 6.24
N CYS A 42 3.61 -10.55 5.13
CA CYS A 42 2.33 -11.13 4.75
C CYS A 42 2.09 -12.52 5.34
N GLN A 43 2.98 -13.01 6.18
CA GLN A 43 2.71 -14.24 6.93
C GLN A 43 1.53 -14.09 7.87
N ASP A 44 1.22 -12.86 8.29
CA ASP A 44 0.14 -12.59 9.22
C ASP A 44 -0.82 -11.58 8.59
N PRO A 45 -1.87 -12.06 7.89
CA PRO A 45 -2.86 -11.15 7.30
C PRO A 45 -3.56 -10.27 8.34
N THR A 46 -3.72 -10.77 9.58
CA THR A 46 -4.32 -9.97 10.64
C THR A 46 -3.48 -8.71 10.91
N TYR A 47 -2.16 -8.86 10.94
CA TYR A 47 -1.28 -7.70 11.07
C TYR A 47 -1.46 -6.75 9.89
N CYS A 48 -1.57 -7.29 8.68
CA CYS A 48 -1.70 -6.45 7.49
C CYS A 48 -2.96 -5.59 7.54
N PHE A 49 -4.07 -6.17 8.00
CA PHE A 49 -5.34 -5.43 8.08
C PHE A 49 -5.45 -4.56 9.32
N PHE A 50 -4.95 -5.01 10.46
CA PHE A 50 -5.21 -4.36 11.74
C PHE A 50 -3.98 -3.83 12.44
N GLY A 51 -2.79 -4.12 11.95
CA GLY A 51 -1.56 -3.65 12.54
C GLY A 51 -1.27 -2.19 12.25
N PRO A 52 -0.30 -1.62 12.95
CA PRO A 52 0.03 -0.20 12.83
C PRO A 52 0.95 0.05 11.64
N SER A 53 0.38 0.39 10.53
CA SER A 53 1.13 0.70 9.30
C SER A 53 0.51 1.96 8.70
N PRO A 54 1.31 2.86 8.13
CA PRO A 54 0.76 4.10 7.59
C PRO A 54 -0.05 3.87 6.32
N THR A 55 -1.10 4.67 6.15
CA THR A 55 -1.83 4.73 4.89
C THR A 55 -1.00 5.44 3.85
N LEU A 56 -1.40 5.31 2.58
CA LEU A 56 -0.71 6.04 1.51
C LEU A 56 -0.77 7.55 1.76
N THR A 57 -1.91 8.05 2.25
CA THR A 57 -2.02 9.46 2.62
C THR A 57 -1.02 9.83 3.70
N GLU A 58 -0.91 9.00 4.74
CA GLU A 58 0.01 9.26 5.83
C GLU A 58 1.47 9.23 5.39
N ILE A 59 1.82 8.34 4.47
CA ILE A 59 3.17 8.29 3.90
C ILE A 59 3.52 9.65 3.28
N ASP A 60 2.59 10.21 2.52
CA ASP A 60 2.82 11.50 1.87
C ASP A 60 2.91 12.64 2.89
N ILE A 61 2.11 12.57 3.95
CA ILE A 61 2.19 13.57 5.01
C ILE A 61 3.54 13.49 5.73
N MET A 62 4.03 12.29 5.99
CA MET A 62 5.29 12.10 6.70
C MET A 62 6.51 12.49 5.88
N TYR A 63 6.52 12.15 4.59
CA TYR A 63 7.76 12.21 3.80
C TYR A 63 7.68 13.11 2.59
N GLY A 64 6.49 13.65 2.27
CA GLY A 64 6.32 14.54 1.13
C GLY A 64 5.38 13.99 0.08
N SER A 65 4.84 14.90 -0.72
CA SER A 65 3.84 14.55 -1.73
C SER A 65 4.36 13.51 -2.72
N PHE A 66 3.49 12.57 -3.05
CA PHE A 66 3.76 11.49 -4.02
C PHE A 66 4.84 10.49 -3.59
N THR A 67 5.29 10.52 -2.33
CA THR A 67 6.21 9.51 -1.82
C THR A 67 5.57 8.12 -1.90
N SER A 68 4.28 8.01 -1.57
CA SER A 68 3.59 6.74 -1.64
C SER A 68 3.50 6.21 -3.07
N ALA A 69 3.28 7.09 -4.05
CA ALA A 69 3.27 6.67 -5.44
C ALA A 69 4.64 6.15 -5.88
N LYS A 70 5.71 6.81 -5.45
CA LYS A 70 7.07 6.32 -5.71
C LYS A 70 7.33 4.97 -5.06
N TRP A 71 6.81 4.79 -3.85
CA TRP A 71 6.94 3.53 -3.13
C TRP A 71 6.22 2.38 -3.84
N LEU A 72 5.10 2.66 -4.49
CA LEU A 72 4.35 1.64 -5.22
C LEU A 72 5.12 1.10 -6.43
N ILE A 73 5.95 1.91 -7.04
CA ILE A 73 6.62 1.53 -8.30
C ILE A 73 7.44 0.25 -8.17
N PRO A 74 8.36 0.10 -7.20
CA PRO A 74 9.11 -1.15 -7.10
C PRO A 74 8.23 -2.37 -6.78
N LEU A 75 7.12 -2.17 -6.09
CA LEU A 75 6.19 -3.27 -5.82
C LEU A 75 5.51 -3.73 -7.10
N ILE A 76 5.10 -2.80 -7.95
CA ILE A 76 4.48 -3.12 -9.23
C ILE A 76 5.52 -3.78 -10.17
N ALA A 77 6.74 -3.25 -10.19
CA ALA A 77 7.81 -3.83 -10.99
C ALA A 77 8.11 -5.27 -10.55
N ASP A 78 8.13 -5.52 -9.25
CA ASP A 78 8.34 -6.85 -8.71
C ASP A 78 7.28 -7.84 -9.17
N VAL A 79 6.01 -7.42 -9.17
CA VAL A 79 4.92 -8.24 -9.68
C VAL A 79 5.15 -8.59 -11.14
N SER A 80 5.55 -7.61 -11.94
CA SER A 80 5.80 -7.83 -13.37
C SER A 80 6.89 -8.87 -13.60
N LEU A 81 7.96 -8.79 -12.83
CA LEU A 81 9.06 -9.75 -12.94
C LEU A 81 8.61 -11.15 -12.52
N SER A 82 7.76 -11.24 -11.51
CA SER A 82 7.31 -12.52 -10.98
C SER A 82 6.32 -13.23 -11.90
N CYS A 83 5.67 -12.51 -12.80
CA CYS A 83 4.61 -13.07 -13.64
C CYS A 83 5.09 -13.61 -15.00
N GLY A 84 6.37 -13.54 -15.30
CA GLY A 84 6.93 -14.14 -16.52
C GLY A 84 6.40 -13.52 -17.80
N LEU A 85 6.36 -12.20 -17.88
CA LEU A 85 5.83 -11.49 -19.03
C LEU A 85 6.78 -11.59 -20.23
N LYS A 86 6.22 -11.49 -21.45
CA LYS A 86 7.01 -11.52 -22.67
C LYS A 86 7.87 -10.29 -22.86
N GLU A 87 7.39 -9.14 -22.38
CA GLU A 87 8.11 -7.90 -22.47
C GLU A 87 8.16 -7.26 -21.09
N ASP A 88 9.22 -6.48 -20.85
CA ASP A 88 9.34 -5.76 -19.59
C ASP A 88 8.27 -4.69 -19.50
N VAL A 89 7.77 -4.46 -18.29
CA VAL A 89 6.85 -3.36 -18.04
C VAL A 89 7.61 -2.04 -18.27
N THR A 90 6.95 -1.07 -18.89
CA THR A 90 7.57 0.21 -19.16
C THR A 90 7.50 1.13 -17.95
N LYS A 91 8.38 2.12 -17.93
CA LYS A 91 8.37 3.13 -16.88
C LYS A 91 7.02 3.86 -16.82
N ASP A 92 6.45 4.18 -18.00
CA ASP A 92 5.17 4.86 -18.06
C ASP A 92 4.04 3.99 -17.49
N GLN A 93 4.05 2.69 -17.78
CA GLN A 93 3.08 1.77 -17.20
C GLN A 93 3.19 1.71 -15.69
N LEU A 94 4.41 1.67 -15.17
CA LEU A 94 4.64 1.66 -13.73
C LEU A 94 4.09 2.91 -13.08
N GLN A 95 4.42 4.08 -13.64
CA GLN A 95 3.98 5.36 -13.09
C GLN A 95 2.46 5.50 -13.16
N PHE A 96 1.88 5.13 -14.28
CA PHE A 96 0.42 5.23 -14.45
C PHE A 96 -0.31 4.34 -13.45
N THR A 97 0.14 3.10 -13.29
CA THR A 97 -0.48 2.16 -12.36
C THR A 97 -0.34 2.64 -10.92
N ALA A 98 0.85 3.13 -10.56
CA ALA A 98 1.08 3.68 -9.22
C ALA A 98 0.13 4.85 -8.93
N MET A 99 -0.03 5.76 -9.88
CA MET A 99 -0.92 6.90 -9.72
C MET A 99 -2.38 6.49 -9.70
N ALA A 100 -2.76 5.47 -10.47
CA ALA A 100 -4.13 4.96 -10.47
C ALA A 100 -4.49 4.39 -9.09
N ILE A 101 -3.58 3.64 -8.49
CA ILE A 101 -3.79 3.11 -7.14
C ILE A 101 -3.83 4.25 -6.13
N PHE A 102 -2.86 5.14 -6.18
CA PHE A 102 -2.76 6.26 -5.25
C PHE A 102 -4.02 7.12 -5.28
N SER A 103 -4.50 7.48 -6.47
CA SER A 103 -5.62 8.41 -6.58
C SER A 103 -6.93 7.85 -6.05
N ARG A 104 -7.12 6.54 -6.09
CA ARG A 104 -8.38 5.91 -5.72
C ARG A 104 -8.35 5.23 -4.35
N TYR A 105 -7.17 4.77 -3.92
CA TYR A 105 -7.06 3.91 -2.74
C TYR A 105 -6.03 4.43 -1.74
N ARG A 106 -5.88 5.75 -1.65
CA ARG A 106 -4.88 6.35 -0.75
C ARG A 106 -5.15 6.07 0.73
N TRP A 107 -6.32 5.56 1.05
CA TRP A 107 -6.67 5.18 2.41
C TRP A 107 -6.19 3.78 2.80
N LEU A 108 -5.68 3.02 1.86
CA LEU A 108 -5.08 1.73 2.18
C LEU A 108 -3.77 1.91 2.93
N LYS A 109 -3.50 1.00 3.87
CA LYS A 109 -2.24 0.98 4.60
C LYS A 109 -1.15 0.30 3.79
N ALA A 110 0.10 0.65 4.06
CA ALA A 110 1.24 0.02 3.41
C ALA A 110 1.21 -1.50 3.56
N SER A 111 0.89 -2.00 4.76
CA SER A 111 0.81 -3.44 4.99
C SER A 111 -0.30 -4.10 4.17
N GLU A 112 -1.41 -3.41 3.96
CA GLU A 112 -2.48 -3.92 3.12
C GLU A 112 -2.08 -3.97 1.65
N VAL A 113 -1.37 -2.96 1.19
CA VAL A 113 -0.85 -2.94 -0.18
C VAL A 113 0.15 -4.08 -0.40
N MET A 114 1.01 -4.33 0.59
CA MET A 114 1.95 -5.44 0.52
C MET A 114 1.21 -6.78 0.42
N LEU A 115 0.15 -6.94 1.21
CA LEU A 115 -0.66 -8.16 1.17
C LEU A 115 -1.35 -8.32 -0.18
N PHE A 116 -1.87 -7.22 -0.73
CA PHE A 116 -2.47 -7.27 -2.05
C PHE A 116 -1.49 -7.81 -3.09
N PHE A 117 -0.29 -7.24 -3.16
CA PHE A 117 0.70 -7.68 -4.15
C PHE A 117 1.19 -9.10 -3.90
N PHE A 118 1.32 -9.48 -2.64
CA PHE A 118 1.65 -10.87 -2.31
C PHE A 118 0.59 -11.83 -2.85
N ASN A 119 -0.67 -11.53 -2.60
CA ASN A 119 -1.79 -12.37 -3.06
C ASN A 119 -1.89 -12.37 -4.58
N PHE A 120 -1.63 -11.24 -5.23
CA PHE A 120 -1.63 -11.17 -6.68
C PHE A 120 -0.58 -12.10 -7.27
N LYS A 121 0.64 -12.05 -6.74
CA LYS A 121 1.71 -12.94 -7.20
C LYS A 121 1.39 -14.42 -6.95
N ALA A 122 0.64 -14.69 -5.90
CA ALA A 122 0.24 -16.06 -5.55
C ALA A 122 -0.95 -16.57 -6.39
N GLY A 123 -1.53 -15.73 -7.23
CA GLY A 123 -2.58 -16.15 -8.13
C GLY A 123 -3.99 -16.09 -7.55
N PHE A 124 -4.21 -15.30 -6.48
CA PHE A 124 -5.54 -15.21 -5.86
C PHE A 124 -6.52 -14.30 -6.60
N TYR A 125 -6.02 -13.57 -7.60
CA TYR A 125 -6.84 -12.64 -8.37
C TYR A 125 -6.69 -12.93 -9.84
N GLU A 126 -6.92 -11.93 -10.70
CA GLU A 126 -6.66 -12.07 -12.12
C GLU A 126 -5.16 -12.18 -12.40
N ARG A 127 -4.82 -12.55 -13.63
CA ARG A 127 -3.43 -12.67 -14.04
C ARG A 127 -3.21 -11.94 -15.34
N PHE A 128 -1.96 -11.61 -15.63
CA PHE A 128 -1.57 -11.13 -16.96
C PHE A 128 -1.53 -12.30 -17.93
N TYR A 129 -1.84 -12.00 -19.19
CA TYR A 129 -1.87 -13.04 -20.23
C TYR A 129 -0.66 -13.00 -21.17
N SER A 130 0.29 -12.21 -21.01
CA SER A 130 1.54 -12.12 -21.75
C SER A 130 2.20 -10.78 -21.49
N TYR A 131 1.39 -9.75 -21.30
CA TYR A 131 1.86 -8.38 -21.14
C TYR A 131 1.30 -7.79 -19.88
N PHE A 132 2.04 -6.83 -19.33
CA PHE A 132 1.56 -6.07 -18.18
C PHE A 132 0.28 -5.32 -18.55
N ASP A 133 -0.67 -5.33 -17.65
CA ASP A 133 -1.96 -4.67 -17.86
C ASP A 133 -2.41 -3.99 -16.58
N THR A 134 -2.44 -2.66 -16.60
CA THR A 134 -2.90 -1.88 -15.46
C THR A 134 -4.33 -2.24 -15.05
N GLN A 135 -5.20 -2.51 -16.02
CA GLN A 135 -6.59 -2.83 -15.70
C GLN A 135 -6.70 -4.12 -14.90
N THR A 136 -5.87 -5.11 -15.20
CA THR A 136 -5.81 -6.35 -14.41
C THR A 136 -5.46 -6.07 -12.95
N ILE A 137 -4.47 -5.20 -12.73
CA ILE A 137 -4.09 -4.81 -11.37
C ILE A 137 -5.28 -4.11 -10.68
N ILE A 138 -5.90 -3.14 -11.33
CA ILE A 138 -6.97 -2.35 -10.71
C ILE A 138 -8.20 -3.21 -10.41
N ARG A 139 -8.58 -4.11 -11.32
CA ARG A 139 -9.70 -5.03 -11.04
C ARG A 139 -9.38 -5.93 -9.85
N SER A 140 -8.14 -6.37 -9.75
CA SER A 140 -7.71 -7.20 -8.62
C SER A 140 -7.72 -6.42 -7.30
N VAL A 141 -7.36 -5.14 -7.33
CA VAL A 141 -7.48 -4.29 -6.13
C VAL A 141 -8.93 -4.22 -5.67
N LYS A 142 -9.88 -4.11 -6.59
CA LYS A 142 -11.29 -4.09 -6.21
C LYS A 142 -11.69 -5.37 -5.47
N THR A 143 -11.24 -6.51 -5.96
CA THR A 143 -11.48 -7.79 -5.29
C THR A 143 -10.87 -7.79 -3.88
N PHE A 144 -9.65 -7.31 -3.76
CA PHE A 144 -8.98 -7.20 -2.47
C PHE A 144 -9.77 -6.32 -1.50
N ILE A 145 -10.31 -5.19 -1.97
CA ILE A 145 -11.11 -4.29 -1.15
C ILE A 145 -12.35 -5.01 -0.60
N GLU A 146 -12.99 -5.84 -1.42
CA GLU A 146 -14.13 -6.62 -0.96
C GLU A 146 -13.74 -7.62 0.12
N GLU A 147 -12.63 -8.31 -0.06
CA GLU A 147 -12.10 -9.24 0.93
C GLU A 147 -11.74 -8.52 2.24
N ARG A 148 -11.14 -7.33 2.10
CA ARG A 148 -10.79 -6.50 3.25
C ARG A 148 -12.03 -6.13 4.05
N ALA A 149 -13.10 -5.74 3.38
CA ALA A 149 -14.35 -5.40 4.06
C ALA A 149 -14.91 -6.58 4.83
N LEU A 150 -14.85 -7.77 4.25
CA LEU A 150 -15.31 -8.99 4.93
C LEU A 150 -14.43 -9.33 6.13
N ALA A 151 -13.12 -9.16 6.00
CA ALA A 151 -12.19 -9.42 7.10
C ALA A 151 -12.44 -8.48 8.28
N ILE A 152 -12.66 -7.20 7.98
CA ILE A 152 -12.95 -6.20 9.00
C ILE A 152 -14.27 -6.51 9.70
N ALA A 153 -15.32 -6.84 8.93
CA ALA A 153 -16.63 -7.18 9.49
C ALA A 153 -16.53 -8.40 10.39
N ALA A 154 -15.78 -9.42 9.97
CA ALA A 154 -15.60 -10.63 10.77
C ALA A 154 -14.86 -10.32 12.08
N HIS A 155 -13.82 -9.48 12.02
CA HIS A 155 -13.08 -9.09 13.20
C HIS A 155 -13.95 -8.32 14.20
N GLU A 156 -14.76 -7.40 13.69
CA GLU A 156 -15.66 -6.62 14.54
C GLU A 156 -16.70 -7.49 15.23
N ARG A 157 -17.17 -8.55 14.57
CA ARG A 157 -18.13 -9.45 15.18
C ARG A 157 -17.54 -10.28 16.32
N GLU A 158 -16.23 -10.53 16.29
CA GLU A 158 -15.56 -11.27 17.35
C GLU A 158 -15.30 -10.42 18.59
N PHE A 159 -15.26 -9.13 18.43
CA PHE A 159 -14.93 -8.20 19.48
C PHE A 159 -15.99 -7.11 19.60
#